data_aa465808999ae802b01368ac53f35eb1
#
_entry.id   aa465808999ae802b01368ac53f35eb1
#
_cell.length_a   1.000
_cell.length_b   1.000
_cell.length_c   1.000
_cell.angle_alpha   90.00
_cell.angle_beta   90.00
_cell.angle_gamma   90.00
#
_symmetry.space_group_name_H-M   'P 1'
#
loop_
_entity.id
_entity.type
_entity.pdbx_description
1 polymer ?
#
loop_
_entity_poly.entity_id
_entity_poly.type
_entity_poly.pdbx_seq_one_letter_code
_entity_poly.pdbx_strand_id
1 'polypeptide(L)'
;LEDSAGQQVFDATVPGGQYTNASKVGWTLNAANTIATYRNTSTTIAPIAGIVKIVLRSLPLNNQYLIKVFGKKGNYAVTPGRAVKVTVITSPPLADAGQCGEMTYPGPKPTPACVWTPSGSVLRCK
;
A
#
# COMPACT_ATOMS: atom_id res chain seq x y z
N LEU A 1 2.06 5.90 6.34
CA LEU A 1 0.85 5.67 7.11
C LEU A 1 0.95 6.35 8.46
N GLU A 2 -0.04 7.12 8.83
CA GLU A 2 -0.10 7.87 10.08
C GLU A 2 -1.38 7.49 10.85
N ASP A 3 -1.32 7.58 12.17
CA ASP A 3 -2.49 7.43 13.04
C ASP A 3 -3.25 8.77 13.21
N SER A 4 -4.32 8.76 14.01
CA SER A 4 -5.14 9.95 14.27
C SER A 4 -4.43 11.07 15.04
N ALA A 5 -3.28 10.79 15.64
CA ALA A 5 -2.45 11.77 16.34
C ALA A 5 -1.33 12.32 15.44
N GLY A 6 -1.30 11.93 14.16
CA GLY A 6 -0.22 12.26 13.22
C GLY A 6 1.08 11.48 13.48
N GLN A 7 1.04 10.44 14.33
CA GLN A 7 2.19 9.59 14.57
C GLN A 7 2.39 8.66 13.38
N GLN A 8 3.62 8.61 12.88
CA GLN A 8 3.98 7.71 11.81
C GLN A 8 3.91 6.25 12.28
N VAL A 9 2.98 5.49 11.70
CA VAL A 9 2.83 4.05 11.96
C VAL A 9 3.88 3.26 11.19
N PHE A 10 4.06 3.58 9.91
CA PHE A 10 5.18 3.12 9.10
C PHE A 10 5.40 4.02 7.90
N ASP A 11 6.64 4.04 7.43
CA ASP A 11 7.04 4.54 6.13
C ASP A 11 7.76 3.42 5.37
N ALA A 12 7.52 3.34 4.08
CA ALA A 12 8.12 2.30 3.26
C ALA A 12 8.30 2.77 1.82
N THR A 13 9.53 2.79 1.37
CA THR A 13 9.86 3.00 -0.04
C THR A 13 10.05 1.66 -0.72
N VAL A 14 9.18 1.36 -1.66
CA VAL A 14 9.27 0.15 -2.48
C VAL A 14 10.04 0.49 -3.75
N PRO A 15 11.22 -0.13 -3.99
CA PRO A 15 12.05 0.22 -5.13
C PRO A 15 11.37 -0.16 -6.46
N GLY A 16 11.72 0.56 -7.51
CA GLY A 16 11.43 0.17 -8.88
C GLY A 16 12.17 -1.13 -9.26
N GLY A 17 12.00 -1.54 -10.51
CA GLY A 17 12.67 -2.71 -11.07
C GLY A 17 11.69 -3.80 -11.47
N GLN A 18 12.03 -4.48 -12.55
CA GLN A 18 11.19 -5.55 -13.11
C GLN A 18 11.25 -6.81 -12.22
N TYR A 19 10.11 -7.46 -12.04
CA TYR A 19 10.04 -8.77 -11.40
C TYR A 19 10.82 -9.81 -12.20
N THR A 20 11.65 -10.58 -11.53
CA THR A 20 12.37 -11.71 -12.12
C THR A 20 12.10 -12.99 -11.35
N ASN A 21 12.18 -14.12 -12.05
CA ASN A 21 12.05 -15.43 -11.41
C ASN A 21 13.24 -15.74 -10.47
N ALA A 22 14.38 -15.10 -10.68
CA ALA A 22 15.56 -15.26 -9.84
C ALA A 22 15.41 -14.54 -8.49
N SER A 23 15.06 -13.26 -8.51
CA SER A 23 14.88 -12.47 -7.29
C SER A 23 13.54 -12.73 -6.60
N LYS A 24 12.51 -13.08 -7.37
CA LYS A 24 11.10 -13.18 -6.94
C LYS A 24 10.57 -11.88 -6.32
N VAL A 25 11.17 -10.74 -6.68
CA VAL A 25 10.81 -9.40 -6.23
C VAL A 25 10.79 -8.46 -7.42
N GLY A 26 9.85 -7.51 -7.44
CA GLY A 26 9.78 -6.44 -8.42
C GLY A 26 8.38 -6.21 -8.98
N TRP A 27 8.33 -5.42 -10.05
CA TRP A 27 7.11 -4.96 -10.72
C TRP A 27 6.85 -5.70 -12.01
N THR A 28 5.59 -5.94 -12.30
CA THR A 28 5.09 -6.41 -13.59
C THR A 28 4.02 -5.46 -14.10
N LEU A 29 3.96 -5.27 -15.42
CA LEU A 29 2.87 -4.55 -16.10
C LEU A 29 2.00 -5.57 -16.84
N ASN A 30 0.69 -5.33 -16.89
CA ASN A 30 -0.17 -6.08 -17.80
C ASN A 30 0.06 -5.61 -19.26
N ALA A 31 -0.40 -6.38 -20.23
CA ALA A 31 -0.18 -6.10 -21.66
C ALA A 31 -0.72 -4.72 -22.09
N ALA A 32 -1.78 -4.22 -21.44
CA ALA A 32 -2.37 -2.92 -21.73
C ALA A 32 -1.70 -1.75 -20.95
N ASN A 33 -0.67 -2.00 -20.16
CA ASN A 33 0.01 -1.03 -19.28
C ASN A 33 -0.94 -0.25 -18.33
N THR A 34 -2.09 -0.85 -18.01
CA THR A 34 -3.10 -0.23 -17.13
C THR A 34 -3.01 -0.72 -15.68
N ILE A 35 -2.27 -1.81 -15.44
CA ILE A 35 -2.09 -2.40 -14.12
C ILE A 35 -0.62 -2.68 -13.89
N ALA A 36 -0.03 -2.02 -12.90
CA ALA A 36 1.27 -2.35 -12.36
C ALA A 36 1.11 -3.17 -11.09
N THR A 37 1.85 -4.25 -10.95
CA THR A 37 1.83 -5.11 -9.76
C THR A 37 3.23 -5.33 -9.24
N TYR A 38 3.51 -4.86 -8.03
CA TYR A 38 4.67 -5.26 -7.25
C TYR A 38 4.39 -6.57 -6.53
N ARG A 39 5.38 -7.43 -6.48
CA ARG A 39 5.37 -8.66 -5.67
C ARG A 39 6.71 -8.88 -5.01
N ASN A 40 6.66 -9.34 -3.77
CA ASN A 40 7.78 -9.98 -3.10
C ASN A 40 7.33 -11.36 -2.63
N THR A 41 7.76 -12.38 -3.36
CA THR A 41 7.53 -13.80 -3.04
C THR A 41 8.85 -14.51 -2.71
N SER A 42 9.91 -13.74 -2.51
CA SER A 42 11.22 -14.26 -2.14
C SER A 42 11.20 -14.88 -0.75
N THR A 43 11.97 -15.93 -0.57
CA THR A 43 12.25 -16.53 0.74
C THR A 43 13.53 -15.99 1.36
N THR A 44 14.34 -15.27 0.56
CA THR A 44 15.66 -14.75 0.95
C THR A 44 15.69 -13.23 1.08
N ILE A 45 14.78 -12.52 0.36
CA ILE A 45 14.67 -11.06 0.42
C ILE A 45 13.43 -10.72 1.26
N ALA A 46 13.65 -10.15 2.44
CA ALA A 46 12.57 -9.76 3.34
C ALA A 46 11.68 -8.69 2.70
N PRO A 47 10.35 -8.77 2.87
CA PRO A 47 9.44 -7.72 2.45
C PRO A 47 9.68 -6.42 3.21
N ILE A 48 9.75 -5.30 2.49
CA ILE A 48 9.92 -3.96 3.08
C ILE A 48 8.67 -3.64 3.89
N ALA A 49 8.84 -3.34 5.17
CA ALA A 49 7.74 -3.12 6.13
C ALA A 49 6.63 -4.20 6.04
N GLY A 50 7.00 -5.44 5.70
CA GLY A 50 6.04 -6.51 5.51
C GLY A 50 5.20 -6.42 4.22
N ILE A 51 5.44 -5.47 3.32
CA ILE A 51 4.70 -5.31 2.06
C ILE A 51 5.08 -6.43 1.10
N VAL A 52 4.13 -7.29 0.76
CA VAL A 52 4.34 -8.42 -0.15
C VAL A 52 3.74 -8.21 -1.54
N LYS A 53 2.79 -7.28 -1.67
CA LYS A 53 2.15 -6.97 -2.95
C LYS A 53 1.60 -5.56 -2.95
N ILE A 54 1.76 -4.86 -4.07
CA ILE A 54 1.05 -3.62 -4.39
C ILE A 54 0.41 -3.79 -5.76
N VAL A 55 -0.79 -3.27 -5.93
CA VAL A 55 -1.47 -3.18 -7.22
C VAL A 55 -1.83 -1.73 -7.46
N LEU A 56 -1.34 -1.18 -8.55
CA LEU A 56 -1.70 0.13 -9.08
C LEU A 56 -2.52 -0.10 -10.34
N ARG A 57 -3.75 0.36 -10.37
CA ARG A 57 -4.63 0.25 -11.53
C ARG A 57 -5.08 1.63 -11.97
N SER A 58 -4.80 1.98 -13.22
CA SER A 58 -5.35 3.19 -13.85
C SER A 58 -6.85 3.04 -14.09
N LEU A 59 -7.60 4.09 -13.77
CA LEU A 59 -9.03 4.22 -14.02
C LEU A 59 -9.24 5.41 -14.99
N PRO A 60 -9.02 5.20 -16.30
CA PRO A 60 -8.91 6.29 -17.27
C PRO A 60 -10.17 7.17 -17.38
N LEU A 61 -11.35 6.58 -17.16
CA LEU A 61 -12.61 7.34 -17.21
C LEU A 61 -12.72 8.44 -16.14
N ASN A 62 -12.02 8.29 -15.01
CA ASN A 62 -12.07 9.20 -13.88
C ASN A 62 -10.72 9.92 -13.64
N ASN A 63 -9.73 9.67 -14.48
CA ASN A 63 -8.36 10.14 -14.29
C ASN A 63 -7.82 9.82 -12.88
N GLN A 64 -8.13 8.62 -12.38
CA GLN A 64 -7.83 8.17 -11.03
C GLN A 64 -7.00 6.88 -11.05
N TYR A 65 -6.40 6.58 -9.91
CA TYR A 65 -5.72 5.33 -9.67
C TYR A 65 -6.35 4.58 -8.49
N LEU A 66 -6.58 3.30 -8.68
CA LEU A 66 -6.89 2.39 -7.57
C LEU A 66 -5.58 1.80 -7.06
N ILE A 67 -5.31 2.01 -5.78
CA ILE A 67 -4.11 1.48 -5.12
C ILE A 67 -4.52 0.44 -4.10
N LYS A 68 -3.91 -0.75 -4.14
CA LYS A 68 -4.08 -1.80 -3.13
C LYS A 68 -2.72 -2.22 -2.60
N VAL A 69 -2.55 -2.15 -1.30
CA VAL A 69 -1.32 -2.58 -0.61
C VAL A 69 -1.63 -3.78 0.27
N PHE A 70 -0.81 -4.82 0.19
CA PHE A 70 -0.93 -6.03 0.98
C PHE A 70 0.34 -6.24 1.79
N GLY A 71 0.19 -6.25 3.11
CA GLY A 71 1.25 -6.57 4.05
C GLY A 71 1.04 -7.93 4.70
N LYS A 72 2.13 -8.58 5.09
CA LYS A 72 2.15 -9.81 5.90
C LYS A 72 3.27 -9.73 6.93
N LYS A 73 2.97 -10.14 8.15
CA LYS A 73 3.96 -10.21 9.25
C LYS A 73 4.64 -8.87 9.56
N GLY A 74 4.02 -7.75 9.18
CA GLY A 74 4.46 -6.43 9.59
C GLY A 74 3.95 -6.14 11.01
N ASN A 75 4.73 -5.40 11.79
CA ASN A 75 4.28 -4.88 13.06
C ASN A 75 3.75 -3.46 12.84
N TYR A 76 2.43 -3.33 12.72
CA TYR A 76 1.78 -2.05 12.49
C TYR A 76 1.05 -1.63 13.78
N ALA A 77 1.54 -0.61 14.45
CA ALA A 77 0.97 -0.09 15.70
C ALA A 77 -0.30 0.75 15.43
N VAL A 78 -1.32 0.13 14.82
CA VAL A 78 -2.61 0.77 14.56
C VAL A 78 -3.60 0.40 15.66
N THR A 79 -4.10 1.40 16.38
CA THR A 79 -5.14 1.21 17.39
C THR A 79 -6.47 0.94 16.69
N PRO A 80 -7.18 -0.16 17.04
CA PRO A 80 -8.49 -0.46 16.47
C PRO A 80 -9.49 0.67 16.68
N GLY A 81 -10.27 1.00 15.64
CA GLY A 81 -11.32 2.02 15.69
C GLY A 81 -10.83 3.47 15.67
N ARG A 82 -9.53 3.71 15.57
CA ARG A 82 -8.99 5.05 15.36
C ARG A 82 -8.80 5.36 13.88
N ALA A 83 -8.88 6.65 13.53
CA ALA A 83 -8.62 7.10 12.18
C ALA A 83 -7.18 6.77 11.74
N VAL A 84 -7.03 6.41 10.48
CA VAL A 84 -5.74 6.13 9.85
C VAL A 84 -5.65 6.94 8.57
N LYS A 85 -4.53 7.64 8.37
CA LYS A 85 -4.22 8.36 7.14
C LYS A 85 -3.18 7.59 6.35
N VAL A 86 -3.45 7.37 5.08
CA VAL A 86 -2.54 6.72 4.13
C VAL A 86 -2.12 7.74 3.08
N THR A 87 -0.83 8.00 2.97
CA THR A 87 -0.26 8.79 1.89
C THR A 87 0.55 7.87 0.98
N VAL A 88 0.33 7.96 -0.32
CA VAL A 88 1.08 7.24 -1.34
C VAL A 88 1.75 8.25 -2.25
N ILE A 89 3.06 8.09 -2.42
CA ILE A 89 3.87 8.93 -3.30
C ILE A 89 4.49 8.01 -4.36
N THR A 90 4.34 8.37 -5.63
CA THR A 90 5.01 7.69 -6.74
C THR A 90 6.23 8.51 -7.16
N SER A 91 7.31 7.83 -7.52
CA SER A 91 8.57 8.45 -7.96
C SER A 91 9.19 9.45 -6.97
N PRO A 92 9.28 9.14 -5.63
CA PRO A 92 10.02 10.00 -4.72
C PRO A 92 11.52 10.04 -5.09
N PRO A 93 12.26 11.13 -4.85
CA PRO A 93 11.81 12.40 -4.26
C PRO A 93 11.26 13.41 -5.27
N LEU A 94 11.14 13.05 -6.54
CA LEU A 94 10.80 13.94 -7.65
C LEU A 94 9.29 13.91 -7.97
N ALA A 95 8.44 13.56 -7.00
CA ALA A 95 7.00 13.51 -7.21
C ALA A 95 6.45 14.90 -7.55
N ASP A 96 5.96 15.05 -8.78
CA ASP A 96 5.25 16.24 -9.24
C ASP A 96 3.77 16.20 -8.84
N ALA A 97 3.04 17.29 -9.14
CA ALA A 97 1.62 17.36 -8.90
C ALA A 97 0.87 16.17 -9.57
N GLY A 98 0.04 15.49 -8.81
CA GLY A 98 -0.67 14.29 -9.25
C GLY A 98 0.06 12.96 -9.04
N GLN A 99 1.31 12.98 -8.59
CA GLN A 99 2.06 11.77 -8.25
C GLN A 99 1.96 11.36 -6.77
N CYS A 100 1.11 12.02 -6.01
CA CYS A 100 0.79 11.69 -4.64
C CYS A 100 -0.72 11.61 -4.44
N GLY A 101 -1.14 10.79 -3.51
CA GLY A 101 -2.52 10.66 -3.08
C GLY A 101 -2.60 10.40 -1.60
N GLU A 102 -3.63 10.97 -0.98
CA GLU A 102 -3.90 10.79 0.44
C GLU A 102 -5.34 10.32 0.64
N MET A 103 -5.54 9.40 1.58
CA MET A 103 -6.83 8.92 2.00
C MET A 103 -6.87 8.78 3.51
N THR A 104 -7.89 9.34 4.12
CA THR A 104 -8.18 9.15 5.55
C THR A 104 -9.31 8.14 5.73
N TYR A 105 -9.11 7.23 6.66
CA TYR A 105 -10.08 6.22 7.09
C TYR A 105 -10.54 6.58 8.51
N PRO A 106 -11.56 7.44 8.66
CA PRO A 106 -11.94 7.99 9.96
C PRO A 106 -12.63 6.97 10.86
N GLY A 107 -13.23 5.89 10.26
CA GLY A 107 -14.06 4.96 11.03
C GLY A 107 -15.07 5.65 11.96
N PRO A 108 -15.94 4.89 12.61
CA PRO A 108 -16.32 3.51 12.31
C PRO A 108 -17.20 3.40 11.06
N LYS A 109 -17.58 2.20 10.68
CA LYS A 109 -18.55 2.01 9.60
C LYS A 109 -19.88 2.74 9.90
N PRO A 110 -20.56 3.26 8.84
CA PRO A 110 -20.38 3.03 7.38
C PRO A 110 -19.31 3.89 6.71
N THR A 111 -18.65 4.81 7.42
CA THR A 111 -17.54 5.59 6.84
C THR A 111 -16.35 4.68 6.50
N PRO A 112 -15.45 5.12 5.60
CA PRO A 112 -14.20 4.41 5.36
C PRO A 112 -13.49 4.12 6.68
N ALA A 113 -13.15 2.86 6.91
CA ALA A 113 -12.61 2.43 8.20
C ALA A 113 -11.53 1.36 8.04
N CYS A 114 -10.58 1.36 8.97
CA CYS A 114 -9.63 0.27 9.14
C CYS A 114 -10.12 -0.68 10.23
N VAL A 115 -10.25 -1.95 9.91
CA VAL A 115 -10.76 -2.98 10.83
C VAL A 115 -9.80 -4.17 10.84
N TRP A 116 -9.44 -4.61 12.05
CA TRP A 116 -8.70 -5.85 12.23
C TRP A 116 -9.59 -7.07 12.00
N THR A 117 -9.01 -8.12 11.41
CA THR A 117 -9.68 -9.43 11.43
C THR A 117 -9.84 -9.93 12.86
N PRO A 118 -10.81 -10.82 13.13
CA PRO A 118 -10.99 -11.38 14.48
C PRO A 118 -9.72 -12.00 15.07
N SER A 119 -8.84 -12.54 14.23
CA SER A 119 -7.53 -13.07 14.65
C SER A 119 -6.48 -12.00 14.97
N GLY A 120 -6.77 -10.72 14.72
CA GLY A 120 -5.80 -9.63 14.88
C GLY A 120 -4.63 -9.64 13.89
N SER A 121 -4.66 -10.55 12.92
CA SER A 121 -3.51 -10.78 12.01
C SER A 121 -3.53 -9.96 10.73
N VAL A 122 -4.66 -9.36 10.37
CA VAL A 122 -4.82 -8.58 9.14
C VAL A 122 -5.61 -7.30 9.41
N LEU A 123 -5.03 -6.16 9.09
CA LEU A 123 -5.72 -4.87 9.04
C LEU A 123 -6.30 -4.65 7.63
N ARG A 124 -7.58 -4.32 7.55
CA ARG A 124 -8.27 -3.99 6.30
C ARG A 124 -8.83 -2.59 6.37
N CYS A 125 -8.36 -1.71 5.48
CA CYS A 125 -8.88 -0.36 5.29
C CYS A 125 -9.70 -0.32 3.99
N LYS A 126 -10.95 0.12 4.08
CA LYS A 126 -11.90 0.21 2.95
C LYS A 126 -12.78 1.43 3.12
#